data_458feee99ae770f46f188694f0babaa7
#
_entry.id   458feee99ae770f46f188694f0babaa7
#
_cell.length_a   1.000
_cell.length_b   1.000
_cell.length_c   1.000
_cell.angle_alpha   90.00
_cell.angle_beta   90.00
_cell.angle_gamma   90.00
#
_symmetry.space_group_name_H-M   'P 1'
#
loop_
_entity.id
_entity.type
_entity.pdbx_description
1 polymer ?
#
loop_
_entity_poly.entity_id
_entity_poly.type
_entity_poly.pdbx_seq_one_letter_code
_entity_poly.pdbx_strand_id
1 'polypeptide(L)'
;MSAIDDLVGTLQSVIDELDDARSAGANAQAETDQVQAKAAAVPAHAVVAGLEIVKSDLDRLLREIAAAVDTAHEAITHAKAAADGA
;
A
#
# COMPACT_ATOMS: atom_id res chain seq x y z
N MET A 1 -17.38 -11.31 -24.31
CA MET A 1 -16.67 -10.44 -23.34
C MET A 1 -17.32 -9.10 -23.32
N SER A 2 -17.67 -8.62 -22.16
CA SER A 2 -18.32 -7.33 -22.01
C SER A 2 -17.31 -6.27 -21.57
N ALA A 3 -17.65 -5.01 -21.76
CA ALA A 3 -16.85 -3.90 -21.25
C ALA A 3 -16.71 -3.94 -19.72
N ILE A 4 -17.72 -4.48 -19.03
CA ILE A 4 -17.68 -4.63 -17.57
C ILE A 4 -16.68 -5.72 -17.17
N ASP A 5 -16.60 -6.83 -17.91
CA ASP A 5 -15.58 -7.85 -17.65
C ASP A 5 -14.17 -7.29 -17.81
N ASP A 6 -13.96 -6.48 -18.84
CA ASP A 6 -12.68 -5.82 -19.06
C ASP A 6 -12.35 -4.84 -17.93
N LEU A 7 -13.34 -4.09 -17.46
CA LEU A 7 -13.19 -3.17 -16.31
C LEU A 7 -12.82 -3.94 -15.04
N VAL A 8 -13.51 -5.03 -14.76
CA VAL A 8 -13.20 -5.87 -13.58
C VAL A 8 -11.78 -6.40 -13.67
N GLY A 9 -11.35 -6.87 -14.86
CA GLY A 9 -9.97 -7.32 -15.07
C GLY A 9 -8.94 -6.22 -14.79
N THR A 10 -9.22 -5.00 -15.24
CA THR A 10 -8.34 -3.85 -14.97
C THR A 10 -8.29 -3.53 -13.47
N LEU A 11 -9.43 -3.57 -12.77
CA LEU A 11 -9.49 -3.34 -11.33
C LEU A 11 -8.72 -4.42 -10.56
N GLN A 12 -8.76 -5.69 -11.00
CA GLN A 12 -7.94 -6.75 -10.40
C GLN A 12 -6.44 -6.47 -10.56
N SER A 13 -6.04 -5.96 -11.72
CA SER A 13 -4.64 -5.56 -11.95
C SER A 13 -4.21 -4.42 -11.01
N VAL A 14 -5.10 -3.46 -10.76
CA VAL A 14 -4.84 -2.40 -9.78
C VAL A 14 -4.61 -2.98 -8.39
N ILE A 15 -5.44 -3.95 -7.98
CA ILE A 15 -5.28 -4.61 -6.68
C ILE A 15 -3.93 -5.31 -6.59
N ASP A 16 -3.52 -6.03 -7.65
CA ASP A 16 -2.22 -6.71 -7.67
C ASP A 16 -1.06 -5.71 -7.55
N GLU A 17 -1.14 -4.58 -8.24
CA GLU A 17 -0.14 -3.51 -8.13
C GLU A 17 -0.11 -2.90 -6.73
N LEU A 18 -1.27 -2.72 -6.09
CA LEU A 18 -1.35 -2.22 -4.72
C LEU A 18 -0.77 -3.22 -3.72
N ASP A 19 -0.97 -4.52 -3.93
CA ASP A 19 -0.37 -5.56 -3.09
C ASP A 19 1.16 -5.56 -3.23
N ASP A 20 1.68 -5.37 -4.45
CA ASP A 20 3.12 -5.22 -4.68
C ASP A 20 3.66 -3.98 -3.96
N ALA A 21 2.95 -2.87 -4.02
CA ALA A 21 3.31 -1.64 -3.31
C ALA A 21 3.31 -1.85 -1.80
N ARG A 22 2.35 -2.61 -1.28
CA ARG A 22 2.29 -2.96 0.14
C ARG A 22 3.53 -3.75 0.56
N SER A 23 3.93 -4.73 -0.24
CA SER A 23 5.14 -5.53 0.03
C SER A 23 6.39 -4.66 0.02
N ALA A 24 6.52 -3.76 -0.95
CA ALA A 24 7.63 -2.82 -1.02
C ALA A 24 7.66 -1.90 0.19
N GLY A 25 6.49 -1.41 0.65
CA GLY A 25 6.38 -0.57 1.84
C GLY A 25 6.80 -1.31 3.11
N ALA A 26 6.39 -2.57 3.25
CA ALA A 26 6.79 -3.41 4.39
C ALA A 26 8.30 -3.65 4.40
N ASN A 27 8.90 -3.87 3.23
CA ASN A 27 10.36 -4.01 3.11
C ASN A 27 11.07 -2.71 3.49
N ALA A 28 10.54 -1.56 3.08
CA ALA A 28 11.10 -0.26 3.45
C ALA A 28 11.04 -0.03 4.96
N GLN A 29 9.97 -0.46 5.63
CA GLN A 29 9.88 -0.39 7.09
C GLN A 29 10.95 -1.26 7.76
N ALA A 30 11.15 -2.49 7.28
CA ALA A 30 12.16 -3.39 7.82
C ALA A 30 13.56 -2.81 7.65
N GLU A 31 13.86 -2.24 6.48
CA GLU A 31 15.13 -1.58 6.22
C GLU A 31 15.33 -0.34 7.11
N THR A 32 14.26 0.45 7.31
CA THR A 32 14.31 1.62 8.19
C THR A 32 14.61 1.21 9.63
N ASP A 33 13.98 0.14 10.12
CA ASP A 33 14.26 -0.41 11.45
C ASP A 33 15.72 -0.84 11.60
N GLN A 34 16.29 -1.46 10.56
CA GLN A 34 17.70 -1.88 10.58
C GLN A 34 18.64 -0.67 10.61
N VAL A 35 18.36 0.34 9.80
CA VAL A 35 19.16 1.58 9.78
C VAL A 35 19.06 2.30 11.13
N GLN A 36 17.85 2.36 11.69
CA GLN A 36 17.63 2.99 13.00
C GLN A 36 18.41 2.27 14.10
N ALA A 37 18.43 0.94 14.10
CA ALA A 37 19.21 0.16 15.05
C ALA A 37 20.70 0.42 14.94
N LYS A 38 21.22 0.58 13.71
CA LYS A 38 22.63 0.93 13.49
C LYS A 38 22.93 2.36 13.92
N ALA A 39 22.02 3.30 13.66
CA ALA A 39 22.18 4.70 14.05
C ALA A 39 22.14 4.87 15.59
N ALA A 40 21.39 4.05 16.29
CA ALA A 40 21.32 4.08 17.75
C ALA A 40 22.64 3.72 18.41
N ALA A 41 23.53 3.02 17.70
CA ALA A 41 24.87 2.65 18.21
C ALA A 41 25.87 3.82 18.15
N VAL A 42 25.53 4.92 17.51
CA VAL A 42 26.33 6.16 17.42
C VAL A 42 25.52 7.34 17.93
N PRO A 43 26.16 8.38 18.51
CA PRO A 43 25.42 9.53 19.03
C PRO A 43 24.93 10.42 17.87
N ALA A 44 23.89 9.98 17.18
CA ALA A 44 23.31 10.65 16.02
C ALA A 44 21.80 10.87 16.24
N HIS A 45 21.45 11.63 17.29
CA HIS A 45 20.06 11.84 17.70
C HIS A 45 19.19 12.43 16.57
N ALA A 46 19.73 13.31 15.74
CA ALA A 46 19.00 13.90 14.62
C ALA A 46 18.65 12.83 13.56
N VAL A 47 19.55 11.90 13.31
CA VAL A 47 19.32 10.79 12.38
C VAL A 47 18.22 9.85 12.90
N VAL A 48 18.30 9.51 14.20
CA VAL A 48 17.27 8.64 14.82
C VAL A 48 15.90 9.32 14.78
N ALA A 49 15.82 10.61 15.10
CA ALA A 49 14.58 11.37 15.04
C ALA A 49 14.03 11.43 13.60
N GLY A 50 14.89 11.63 12.60
CA GLY A 50 14.50 11.62 11.21
C GLY A 50 13.96 10.28 10.75
N LEU A 51 14.57 9.17 11.21
CA LEU A 51 14.11 7.82 10.90
C LEU A 51 12.75 7.51 11.54
N GLU A 52 12.47 8.04 12.73
CA GLU A 52 11.14 7.92 13.34
C GLU A 52 10.06 8.58 12.46
N ILE A 53 10.36 9.73 11.87
CA ILE A 53 9.46 10.40 10.94
C ILE A 53 9.24 9.53 9.69
N VAL A 54 10.30 8.94 9.14
CA VAL A 54 10.20 8.02 7.99
C VAL A 54 9.31 6.84 8.33
N LYS A 55 9.48 6.23 9.50
CA LYS A 55 8.62 5.11 9.94
C LYS A 55 7.16 5.52 10.01
N SER A 56 6.88 6.69 10.57
CA SER A 56 5.52 7.21 10.66
C SER A 56 4.91 7.43 9.28
N ASP A 57 5.70 7.97 8.34
CA ASP A 57 5.26 8.16 6.96
C ASP A 57 4.97 6.83 6.26
N LEU A 58 5.81 5.81 6.49
CA LEU A 58 5.61 4.47 5.93
C LEU A 58 4.37 3.79 6.50
N ASP A 59 4.11 3.94 7.80
CA ASP A 59 2.88 3.41 8.42
C ASP A 59 1.64 4.03 7.78
N ARG A 60 1.66 5.35 7.57
CA ARG A 60 0.57 6.05 6.91
C ARG A 60 0.38 5.56 5.48
N LEU A 61 1.47 5.42 4.73
CA LEU A 61 1.43 4.92 3.36
C LEU A 61 0.80 3.53 3.30
N LEU A 62 1.21 2.62 4.18
CA LEU A 62 0.66 1.26 4.22
C LEU A 62 -0.83 1.26 4.54
N ARG A 63 -1.30 2.14 5.44
CA ARG A 63 -2.73 2.29 5.72
C ARG A 63 -3.48 2.83 4.51
N GLU A 64 -2.90 3.79 3.78
CA GLU A 64 -3.51 4.33 2.58
C GLU A 64 -3.60 3.28 1.47
N ILE A 65 -2.58 2.43 1.31
CA ILE A 65 -2.60 1.31 0.36
C ILE A 65 -3.70 0.32 0.74
N ALA A 66 -3.83 -0.04 2.01
CA ALA A 66 -4.88 -0.95 2.47
C ALA A 66 -6.27 -0.38 2.18
N ALA A 67 -6.48 0.91 2.44
CA ALA A 67 -7.73 1.59 2.11
C ALA A 67 -8.00 1.62 0.60
N ALA A 68 -6.96 1.82 -0.21
CA ALA A 68 -7.08 1.80 -1.66
C ALA A 68 -7.46 0.41 -2.19
N VAL A 69 -6.92 -0.66 -1.60
CA VAL A 69 -7.30 -2.03 -1.94
C VAL A 69 -8.78 -2.26 -1.64
N ASP A 70 -9.26 -1.83 -0.48
CA ASP A 70 -10.66 -1.96 -0.10
C ASP A 70 -11.57 -1.20 -1.07
N THR A 71 -11.19 0.01 -1.45
CA THR A 71 -11.93 0.82 -2.42
C THR A 71 -11.97 0.14 -3.79
N ALA A 72 -10.87 -0.47 -4.23
CA ALA A 72 -10.82 -1.20 -5.50
C ALA A 72 -11.75 -2.42 -5.46
N HIS A 73 -11.81 -3.14 -4.35
CA HIS A 73 -12.77 -4.26 -4.18
C HIS A 73 -14.22 -3.77 -4.24
N GLU A 74 -14.52 -2.64 -3.61
CA GLU A 74 -15.85 -2.03 -3.69
C GLU A 74 -16.20 -1.66 -5.13
N ALA A 75 -15.26 -1.09 -5.88
CA ALA A 75 -15.47 -0.74 -7.28
C ALA A 75 -15.79 -1.98 -8.13
N ILE A 76 -15.11 -3.11 -7.86
CA ILE A 76 -15.40 -4.37 -8.54
C ILE A 76 -16.82 -4.84 -8.21
N THR A 77 -17.21 -4.78 -6.95
CA THR A 77 -18.56 -5.16 -6.50
C THR A 77 -19.63 -4.32 -7.20
N HIS A 78 -19.41 -3.01 -7.28
CA HIS A 78 -20.34 -2.10 -7.95
C HIS A 78 -20.40 -2.36 -9.46
N ALA A 79 -19.26 -2.65 -10.10
CA ALA A 79 -19.21 -2.98 -11.53
C ALA A 79 -20.00 -4.25 -11.84
N LYS A 80 -19.84 -5.28 -11.00
CA LYS A 80 -20.60 -6.53 -11.14
C LYS A 80 -22.10 -6.34 -10.94
N ALA A 81 -22.47 -5.54 -9.93
CA ALA A 81 -23.86 -5.22 -9.68
C ALA A 81 -24.49 -4.45 -10.86
N ALA A 82 -23.74 -3.54 -11.49
CA ALA A 82 -24.21 -2.82 -12.65
C ALA A 82 -24.44 -3.77 -13.84
N ALA A 83 -23.58 -4.76 -14.03
CA ALA A 83 -23.75 -5.77 -15.07
C ALA A 83 -25.02 -6.61 -14.82
N ASP A 84 -25.25 -7.01 -13.57
CA ASP A 84 -26.39 -7.83 -13.20
C ASP A 84 -27.72 -7.05 -13.29
N GLY A 85 -27.66 -5.74 -13.06
CA GLY A 85 -28.82 -4.85 -13.14
C GLY A 85 -29.19 -4.41 -14.56
N ALA A 86 -28.34 -4.69 -15.53
CA ALA A 86 -28.61 -4.37 -16.94
C ALA A 86 -29.48 -5.45 -17.64
#